data_d8bd85554c0951ca205bf6c5e740da94
#
_entry.id   d8bd85554c0951ca205bf6c5e740da94
#
_cell.length_a   1.000
_cell.length_b   1.000
_cell.length_c   1.000
_cell.angle_alpha   90.00
_cell.angle_beta   90.00
_cell.angle_gamma   90.00
#
_symmetry.space_group_name_H-M   'P 1'
#
loop_
_entity.id
_entity.type
_entity.pdbx_description
1 polymer ?
#
loop_
_entity_poly.entity_id
_entity_poly.type
_entity_poly.pdbx_seq_one_letter_code
_entity_poly.pdbx_strand_id
1 'polypeptide(L)'
;MNEENNPHDKSRRKFLSKLFMGGGLLASFALITRNGIKYIFPSIESTPLRKLLVGKDDKIKIGEVKEVQVGESALYLIKNKDGYKVFSSVCTHLGCKAKWEDYRNRFYCPCHKGVFDSHGNVIEGPPPRPLDEFKVEVDKNLVYMWIEEKSTETV
;
A
#
# COMPACT_ATOMS: atom_id res chain seq x y z
N MET A 1 -33.46 62.11 -21.67
CA MET A 1 -33.46 60.88 -22.43
C MET A 1 -33.90 59.79 -21.48
N ASN A 2 -35.20 59.40 -21.52
CA ASN A 2 -35.79 58.39 -20.63
C ASN A 2 -35.53 57.03 -21.27
N GLU A 3 -34.69 56.19 -20.67
CA GLU A 3 -34.60 54.77 -21.03
C GLU A 3 -35.93 54.09 -20.69
N GLU A 4 -36.66 53.78 -21.71
CA GLU A 4 -37.94 53.11 -21.68
C GLU A 4 -37.78 51.70 -21.05
N ASN A 5 -38.28 51.62 -19.85
CA ASN A 5 -38.21 50.44 -18.97
C ASN A 5 -39.17 49.36 -19.49
N ASN A 6 -38.78 48.68 -20.57
CA ASN A 6 -39.59 47.66 -21.23
C ASN A 6 -39.84 46.46 -20.31
N PRO A 7 -41.09 46.16 -19.92
CA PRO A 7 -41.44 45.08 -18.99
C PRO A 7 -41.05 43.70 -19.49
N HIS A 8 -40.93 43.51 -20.81
CA HIS A 8 -40.46 42.28 -21.45
C HIS A 8 -38.98 41.95 -21.17
N ASP A 9 -38.14 42.96 -21.06
CA ASP A 9 -36.73 42.80 -20.81
C ASP A 9 -36.43 42.42 -19.36
N LYS A 10 -37.20 42.94 -18.41
CA LYS A 10 -37.16 42.59 -17.00
C LYS A 10 -37.57 41.14 -16.76
N SER A 11 -38.51 40.59 -17.53
CA SER A 11 -38.98 39.21 -17.42
C SER A 11 -37.92 38.23 -17.90
N ARG A 12 -37.31 38.48 -19.05
CA ARG A 12 -36.20 37.67 -19.61
C ARG A 12 -34.99 37.65 -18.71
N ARG A 13 -34.60 38.79 -18.17
CA ARG A 13 -33.48 38.93 -17.25
C ARG A 13 -33.68 38.16 -15.95
N LYS A 14 -34.89 38.23 -15.41
CA LYS A 14 -35.26 37.45 -14.22
C LYS A 14 -35.32 35.95 -14.51
N PHE A 15 -35.79 35.53 -15.67
CA PHE A 15 -35.80 34.13 -16.09
C PHE A 15 -34.37 33.57 -16.24
N LEU A 16 -33.50 34.27 -16.98
CA LEU A 16 -32.11 33.89 -17.16
C LEU A 16 -31.36 33.84 -15.82
N SER A 17 -31.56 34.85 -14.95
CA SER A 17 -30.94 34.86 -13.63
C SER A 17 -31.34 33.66 -12.78
N LYS A 18 -32.63 33.28 -12.78
CA LYS A 18 -33.11 32.10 -12.07
C LYS A 18 -32.57 30.79 -12.68
N LEU A 19 -32.47 30.74 -14.00
CA LEU A 19 -31.92 29.57 -14.71
C LEU A 19 -30.43 29.39 -14.39
N PHE A 20 -29.64 30.45 -14.47
CA PHE A 20 -28.21 30.39 -14.13
C PHE A 20 -27.98 30.11 -12.65
N MET A 21 -28.74 30.72 -11.75
CA MET A 21 -28.61 30.48 -10.33
C MET A 21 -29.04 29.07 -9.94
N GLY A 22 -30.20 28.60 -10.43
CA GLY A 22 -30.69 27.24 -10.19
C GLY A 22 -29.80 26.17 -10.81
N GLY A 23 -29.41 26.38 -12.09
CA GLY A 23 -28.50 25.46 -12.77
C GLY A 23 -27.10 25.40 -12.11
N GLY A 24 -26.57 26.54 -11.71
CA GLY A 24 -25.30 26.63 -10.98
C GLY A 24 -25.32 25.90 -9.63
N LEU A 25 -26.41 26.08 -8.87
CA LEU A 25 -26.59 25.37 -7.59
C LEU A 25 -26.69 23.85 -7.76
N LEU A 26 -27.47 23.39 -8.77
CA LEU A 26 -27.60 21.97 -9.07
C LEU A 26 -26.27 21.36 -9.53
N ALA A 27 -25.53 22.05 -10.39
CA ALA A 27 -24.21 21.61 -10.84
C ALA A 27 -23.21 21.52 -9.68
N SER A 28 -23.18 22.54 -8.83
CA SER A 28 -22.31 22.55 -7.63
C SER A 28 -22.66 21.44 -6.67
N PHE A 29 -23.94 21.20 -6.41
CA PHE A 29 -24.42 20.12 -5.57
C PHE A 29 -24.03 18.75 -6.14
N ALA A 30 -24.22 18.54 -7.46
CA ALA A 30 -23.83 17.30 -8.12
C ALA A 30 -22.32 17.04 -8.03
N LEU A 31 -21.48 18.08 -8.19
CA LEU A 31 -20.04 17.97 -8.06
C LEU A 31 -19.60 17.63 -6.62
N ILE A 32 -20.20 18.28 -5.62
CA ILE A 32 -19.91 18.03 -4.20
C ILE A 32 -20.32 16.59 -3.85
N THR A 33 -21.51 16.16 -4.26
CA THR A 33 -22.01 14.80 -4.01
C THR A 33 -21.13 13.75 -4.67
N ARG A 34 -20.76 13.94 -5.94
CA ARG A 34 -19.87 13.04 -6.67
C ARG A 34 -18.51 12.90 -5.98
N ASN A 35 -17.89 14.02 -5.60
CA ASN A 35 -16.59 14.00 -4.95
C ASN A 35 -16.68 13.44 -3.52
N GLY A 36 -17.77 13.76 -2.80
CA GLY A 36 -18.04 13.19 -1.49
C GLY A 36 -18.18 11.67 -1.52
N ILE A 37 -18.92 11.14 -2.51
CA ILE A 37 -19.06 9.69 -2.72
C ILE A 37 -17.70 9.04 -3.00
N LYS A 38 -16.88 9.64 -3.88
CA LYS A 38 -15.54 9.14 -4.17
C LYS A 38 -14.61 9.14 -2.95
N TYR A 39 -14.78 10.13 -2.06
CA TYR A 39 -14.01 10.21 -0.82
C TYR A 39 -14.44 9.15 0.20
N ILE A 40 -15.75 8.89 0.33
CA ILE A 40 -16.30 7.89 1.26
C ILE A 40 -16.07 6.46 0.74
N PHE A 41 -16.16 6.26 -0.58
CA PHE A 41 -15.94 4.98 -1.25
C PHE A 41 -14.76 5.08 -2.20
N PRO A 42 -13.51 5.11 -1.67
CA PRO A 42 -12.35 5.11 -2.54
C PRO A 42 -12.34 3.83 -3.37
N SER A 43 -12.20 3.94 -4.68
CA SER A 43 -11.94 2.79 -5.55
C SER A 43 -10.57 2.23 -5.15
N ILE A 44 -10.57 1.03 -4.57
CA ILE A 44 -9.36 0.27 -4.33
C ILE A 44 -8.91 -0.26 -5.69
N GLU A 45 -8.13 0.54 -6.39
CA GLU A 45 -7.42 0.03 -7.57
C GLU A 45 -6.40 -0.98 -7.07
N SER A 46 -6.49 -2.22 -7.60
CA SER A 46 -5.51 -3.24 -7.29
C SER A 46 -4.14 -2.74 -7.78
N THR A 47 -3.25 -2.46 -6.84
CA THR A 47 -1.86 -2.11 -7.17
C THR A 47 -1.25 -3.22 -8.02
N PRO A 48 -0.66 -2.89 -9.17
CA PRO A 48 -0.04 -3.90 -10.02
C PRO A 48 1.08 -4.59 -9.25
N LEU A 49 1.07 -5.91 -9.27
CA LEU A 49 2.13 -6.72 -8.68
C LEU A 49 3.28 -6.85 -9.68
N ARG A 50 4.50 -6.66 -9.22
CA ARG A 50 5.69 -6.96 -10.03
C ARG A 50 6.57 -8.01 -9.37
N LYS A 51 7.25 -8.78 -10.21
CA LYS A 51 8.24 -9.77 -9.77
C LYS A 51 9.60 -9.08 -9.53
N LEU A 52 10.19 -9.34 -8.38
CA LEU A 52 11.53 -8.90 -8.04
C LEU A 52 12.42 -10.12 -7.79
N LEU A 53 13.60 -10.14 -8.40
CA LEU A 53 14.61 -11.18 -8.16
C LEU A 53 15.24 -10.98 -6.77
N VAL A 54 15.16 -12.00 -5.92
CA VAL A 54 15.70 -11.97 -4.56
C VAL A 54 16.86 -12.93 -4.32
N GLY A 55 17.04 -13.94 -5.19
CA GLY A 55 18.15 -14.87 -5.04
C GLY A 55 18.27 -15.91 -6.15
N LYS A 56 19.28 -16.76 -6.01
CA LYS A 56 19.48 -17.95 -6.83
C LYS A 56 19.37 -19.19 -5.95
N ASP A 57 18.63 -20.19 -6.42
CA ASP A 57 18.34 -21.42 -5.67
C ASP A 57 19.60 -22.20 -5.27
N ASP A 58 20.58 -22.29 -6.18
CA ASP A 58 21.85 -23.00 -5.98
C ASP A 58 22.77 -22.39 -4.92
N LYS A 59 22.51 -21.13 -4.54
CA LYS A 59 23.36 -20.39 -3.60
C LYS A 59 22.81 -20.35 -2.17
N ILE A 60 21.65 -20.96 -1.92
CA ILE A 60 20.98 -20.89 -0.62
C ILE A 60 20.75 -22.31 -0.10
N LYS A 61 21.29 -22.62 1.08
CA LYS A 61 21.13 -23.91 1.73
C LYS A 61 19.81 -23.97 2.51
N ILE A 62 19.28 -25.18 2.71
CA ILE A 62 18.10 -25.40 3.53
C ILE A 62 18.40 -24.95 4.97
N GLY A 63 17.51 -24.13 5.54
CA GLY A 63 17.66 -23.53 6.87
C GLY A 63 18.48 -22.23 6.89
N GLU A 64 19.09 -21.85 5.76
CA GLU A 64 19.83 -20.59 5.65
C GLU A 64 18.86 -19.41 5.52
N VAL A 65 19.14 -18.36 6.27
CA VAL A 65 18.43 -17.07 6.18
C VAL A 65 19.37 -16.05 5.57
N LYS A 66 18.95 -15.48 4.46
CA LYS A 66 19.71 -14.46 3.75
C LYS A 66 19.01 -13.13 3.80
N GLU A 67 19.69 -12.10 4.31
CA GLU A 67 19.19 -10.73 4.21
C GLU A 67 19.40 -10.20 2.78
N VAL A 68 18.31 -9.69 2.18
CA VAL A 68 18.30 -9.11 0.84
C VAL A 68 17.83 -7.67 0.95
N GLN A 69 18.62 -6.73 0.42
CA GLN A 69 18.24 -5.33 0.40
C GLN A 69 17.38 -5.03 -0.84
N VAL A 70 16.21 -4.42 -0.62
CA VAL A 70 15.29 -4.00 -1.68
C VAL A 70 14.91 -2.55 -1.44
N GLY A 71 15.53 -1.66 -2.22
CA GLY A 71 15.40 -0.22 -1.97
C GLY A 71 15.91 0.13 -0.58
N GLU A 72 15.10 0.82 0.21
CA GLU A 72 15.42 1.19 1.60
C GLU A 72 15.06 0.10 2.61
N SER A 73 14.36 -0.93 2.20
CA SER A 73 13.88 -2.01 3.07
C SER A 73 14.77 -3.24 2.98
N ALA A 74 15.03 -3.89 4.10
CA ALA A 74 15.65 -5.20 4.15
C ALA A 74 14.58 -6.29 4.24
N LEU A 75 14.84 -7.42 3.57
CA LEU A 75 13.99 -8.59 3.57
C LEU A 75 14.81 -9.81 3.98
N TYR A 76 14.16 -10.82 4.52
CA TYR A 76 14.78 -12.08 4.88
C TYR A 76 14.26 -13.20 3.98
N LEU A 77 15.13 -13.73 3.12
CA LEU A 77 14.87 -14.90 2.29
C LEU A 77 15.31 -16.16 3.04
N ILE A 78 14.39 -17.08 3.26
CA ILE A 78 14.60 -18.33 3.97
C ILE A 78 14.32 -19.50 3.03
N LYS A 79 15.22 -20.49 2.97
CA LYS A 79 14.99 -21.73 2.27
C LYS A 79 14.57 -22.82 3.25
N ASN A 80 13.35 -23.28 3.14
CA ASN A 80 12.81 -24.40 3.90
C ASN A 80 12.76 -25.68 3.06
N LYS A 81 12.42 -26.82 3.68
CA LYS A 81 12.20 -28.09 2.98
C LYS A 81 11.06 -27.99 1.95
N ASP A 82 10.06 -27.17 2.24
CA ASP A 82 8.85 -26.98 1.42
C ASP A 82 8.97 -25.85 0.39
N GLY A 83 10.13 -25.16 0.32
CA GLY A 83 10.37 -24.08 -0.61
C GLY A 83 10.95 -22.83 0.05
N TYR A 84 10.67 -21.68 -0.55
CA TYR A 84 11.17 -20.39 -0.11
C TYR A 84 10.10 -19.58 0.59
N LYS A 85 10.51 -18.81 1.61
CA LYS A 85 9.73 -17.78 2.24
C LYS A 85 10.51 -16.47 2.24
N VAL A 86 9.81 -15.36 2.07
CA VAL A 86 10.39 -14.03 2.18
C VAL A 86 9.58 -13.22 3.19
N PHE A 87 10.26 -12.73 4.22
CA PHE A 87 9.67 -11.89 5.26
C PHE A 87 10.22 -10.46 5.20
N SER A 88 9.37 -9.51 5.52
CA SER A 88 9.80 -8.13 5.79
C SER A 88 10.65 -8.09 7.08
N SER A 89 11.72 -7.29 7.08
CA SER A 89 12.43 -7.00 8.32
C SER A 89 11.70 -5.97 9.19
N VAL A 90 10.60 -5.40 8.71
CA VAL A 90 9.86 -4.36 9.42
C VAL A 90 9.00 -4.98 10.51
N CYS A 91 9.29 -4.65 11.77
CA CYS A 91 8.54 -5.11 12.93
C CYS A 91 7.11 -4.55 12.90
N THR A 92 6.13 -5.42 13.06
CA THR A 92 4.71 -5.09 13.00
C THR A 92 4.17 -4.27 14.16
N HIS A 93 5.01 -3.97 15.17
CA HIS A 93 4.65 -3.08 16.27
C HIS A 93 4.71 -1.60 15.83
N LEU A 94 5.91 -1.05 15.60
CA LEU A 94 6.13 0.35 15.25
C LEU A 94 7.20 0.52 14.16
N GLY A 95 7.35 -0.43 13.26
CA GLY A 95 8.18 -0.31 12.08
C GLY A 95 9.70 -0.42 12.29
N CYS A 96 10.18 -0.75 13.50
CA CYS A 96 11.60 -0.97 13.72
C CYS A 96 12.11 -2.18 12.93
N LYS A 97 13.42 -2.21 12.61
CA LYS A 97 14.03 -3.36 11.97
C LYS A 97 14.14 -4.54 12.94
N ALA A 98 13.45 -5.63 12.69
CA ALA A 98 13.68 -6.93 13.30
C ALA A 98 14.94 -7.55 12.68
N LYS A 99 15.76 -8.21 13.49
CA LYS A 99 17.01 -8.87 13.07
C LYS A 99 16.87 -10.37 13.23
N TRP A 100 17.43 -11.15 12.29
CA TRP A 100 17.53 -12.58 12.43
C TRP A 100 18.63 -12.94 13.45
N GLU A 101 18.29 -13.78 14.41
CA GLU A 101 19.22 -14.37 15.41
C GLU A 101 19.40 -15.85 15.07
N ASP A 102 20.45 -16.18 14.31
CA ASP A 102 20.70 -17.53 13.79
C ASP A 102 20.82 -18.57 14.90
N TYR A 103 21.55 -18.28 15.98
CA TYR A 103 21.76 -19.17 17.13
C TYR A 103 20.48 -19.47 17.94
N ARG A 104 19.41 -18.64 17.77
CA ARG A 104 18.09 -18.82 18.40
C ARG A 104 16.98 -19.19 17.43
N ASN A 105 17.30 -19.24 16.13
CA ASN A 105 16.36 -19.52 15.04
C ASN A 105 15.10 -18.66 15.12
N ARG A 106 15.26 -17.33 15.29
CA ARG A 106 14.17 -16.39 15.50
C ARG A 106 14.49 -15.00 14.97
N PHE A 107 13.45 -14.18 14.76
CA PHE A 107 13.60 -12.75 14.57
C PHE A 107 13.43 -12.00 15.87
N TYR A 108 14.29 -11.03 16.11
CA TYR A 108 14.26 -10.18 17.29
C TYR A 108 14.23 -8.70 16.91
N CYS A 109 13.25 -7.97 17.47
CA CYS A 109 13.13 -6.52 17.33
C CYS A 109 13.65 -5.85 18.61
N PRO A 110 14.79 -5.12 18.55
CA PRO A 110 15.43 -4.56 19.74
C PRO A 110 14.67 -3.39 20.36
N CYS A 111 13.82 -2.70 19.61
CA CYS A 111 13.14 -1.49 20.08
C CYS A 111 12.23 -1.77 21.29
N HIS A 112 11.39 -2.80 21.20
CA HIS A 112 10.42 -3.15 22.26
C HIS A 112 10.43 -4.65 22.56
N LYS A 113 11.54 -5.34 22.27
CA LYS A 113 11.74 -6.76 22.56
C LYS A 113 10.72 -7.69 21.91
N GLY A 114 10.19 -7.30 20.71
CA GLY A 114 9.32 -8.18 19.95
C GLY A 114 10.09 -9.39 19.42
N VAL A 115 9.53 -10.58 19.55
CA VAL A 115 10.14 -11.86 19.12
C VAL A 115 9.20 -12.56 18.16
N PHE A 116 9.76 -13.04 17.05
CA PHE A 116 9.03 -13.85 16.07
C PHE A 116 9.80 -15.14 15.81
N ASP A 117 9.08 -16.22 15.53
CA ASP A 117 9.68 -17.50 15.15
C ASP A 117 10.28 -17.48 13.73
N SER A 118 10.87 -18.58 13.29
CA SER A 118 11.39 -18.74 11.92
C SER A 118 10.32 -18.71 10.82
N HIS A 119 9.04 -18.76 11.19
CA HIS A 119 7.89 -18.66 10.29
C HIS A 119 7.26 -17.27 10.32
N GLY A 120 7.87 -16.32 11.05
CA GLY A 120 7.38 -14.96 11.18
C GLY A 120 6.26 -14.76 12.18
N ASN A 121 5.81 -15.82 12.90
CA ASN A 121 4.76 -15.70 13.90
C ASN A 121 5.26 -15.03 15.18
N VAL A 122 4.40 -14.26 15.84
CA VAL A 122 4.75 -13.61 17.12
C VAL A 122 4.86 -14.67 18.22
N ILE A 123 6.00 -14.68 18.91
CA ILE A 123 6.22 -15.54 20.10
C ILE A 123 6.12 -14.70 21.38
N GLU A 124 6.66 -13.47 21.37
CA GLU A 124 6.76 -12.64 22.56
C GLU A 124 6.78 -11.15 22.19
N GLY A 125 6.29 -10.32 23.12
CA GLY A 125 6.37 -8.87 23.03
C GLY A 125 5.12 -8.21 22.44
N PRO A 126 5.21 -6.90 22.13
CA PRO A 126 4.07 -6.10 21.73
C PRO A 126 3.61 -6.20 20.25
N PRO A 127 4.29 -6.87 19.30
CA PRO A 127 3.81 -6.98 17.93
C PRO A 127 2.41 -7.60 17.86
N PRO A 128 1.42 -6.95 17.20
CA PRO A 128 0.04 -7.43 17.18
C PRO A 128 -0.22 -8.52 16.15
N ARG A 129 0.70 -8.76 15.22
CA ARG A 129 0.55 -9.72 14.11
C ARG A 129 1.90 -10.23 13.63
N PRO A 130 1.92 -11.37 12.88
CA PRO A 130 3.14 -11.90 12.25
C PRO A 130 3.87 -10.87 11.37
N LEU A 131 5.14 -11.16 11.05
CA LEU A 131 5.89 -10.42 10.02
C LEU A 131 5.18 -10.54 8.67
N ASP A 132 5.27 -9.49 7.86
CA ASP A 132 4.71 -9.51 6.52
C ASP A 132 5.47 -10.51 5.65
N GLU A 133 4.74 -11.51 5.11
CA GLU A 133 5.26 -12.53 4.20
C GLU A 133 4.92 -12.15 2.76
N PHE A 134 5.91 -12.25 1.86
CA PHE A 134 5.74 -12.00 0.44
C PHE A 134 5.56 -13.31 -0.33
N LYS A 135 4.69 -13.29 -1.34
CA LYS A 135 4.52 -14.42 -2.24
C LYS A 135 5.80 -14.65 -3.03
N VAL A 136 6.28 -15.90 -3.04
CA VAL A 136 7.51 -16.32 -3.71
C VAL A 136 7.19 -17.23 -4.89
N GLU A 137 7.99 -17.11 -5.95
CA GLU A 137 7.95 -17.97 -7.12
C GLU A 137 9.38 -18.33 -7.53
N VAL A 138 9.61 -19.60 -7.82
CA VAL A 138 10.90 -20.08 -8.32
C VAL A 138 10.75 -20.41 -9.80
N ASP A 139 11.55 -19.78 -10.64
CA ASP A 139 11.63 -20.04 -12.08
C ASP A 139 13.09 -20.18 -12.51
N LYS A 140 13.42 -21.29 -13.20
CA LYS A 140 14.75 -21.57 -13.79
C LYS A 140 15.93 -21.29 -12.83
N ASN A 141 15.84 -21.78 -11.59
CA ASN A 141 16.89 -21.61 -10.57
C ASN A 141 17.01 -20.15 -10.02
N LEU A 142 16.02 -19.31 -10.28
CA LEU A 142 15.92 -17.96 -9.77
C LEU A 142 14.72 -17.85 -8.84
N VAL A 143 14.92 -17.17 -7.72
CA VAL A 143 13.89 -16.96 -6.71
C VAL A 143 13.37 -15.54 -6.84
N TYR A 144 12.09 -15.41 -7.13
CA TYR A 144 11.39 -14.15 -7.27
C TYR A 144 10.41 -13.96 -6.14
N MET A 145 10.21 -12.74 -5.73
CA MET A 145 9.08 -12.34 -4.87
C MET A 145 8.15 -11.40 -5.60
N TRP A 146 6.89 -11.38 -5.18
CA TRP A 146 5.88 -10.46 -5.66
C TRP A 146 5.75 -9.29 -4.68
N ILE A 147 5.89 -8.08 -5.20
CA ILE A 147 5.68 -6.83 -4.45
C ILE A 147 4.60 -5.98 -5.12
N GLU A 148 3.89 -5.24 -4.32
CA GLU A 148 3.00 -4.19 -4.81
C GLU A 148 3.85 -3.03 -5.35
N GLU A 149 3.58 -2.63 -6.58
CA GLU A 149 4.20 -1.44 -7.15
C GLU A 149 3.55 -0.21 -6.52
N LYS A 150 4.22 0.41 -5.55
CA LYS A 150 3.79 1.74 -5.09
C LYS A 150 3.84 2.65 -6.30
N SER A 151 2.69 3.13 -6.76
CA SER A 151 2.64 4.25 -7.70
C SER A 151 3.45 5.38 -7.08
N THR A 152 4.62 5.68 -7.64
CA THR A 152 5.31 6.93 -7.39
C THR A 152 4.45 8.01 -8.02
N GLU A 153 3.46 8.49 -7.28
CA GLU A 153 2.88 9.79 -7.59
C GLU A 153 4.02 10.80 -7.43
N THR A 154 4.59 11.15 -8.56
CA THR A 154 5.40 12.35 -8.69
C THR A 154 4.51 13.54 -8.37
N VAL A 155 4.72 14.12 -7.20
CA VAL A 155 4.23 15.45 -6.84
C VAL A 155 4.96 16.49 -7.69
#